data_9d72156f07ef33476d386741e782bd8d
#
_entry.id   9d72156f07ef33476d386741e782bd8d
#
_cell.length_a   1.000
_cell.length_b   1.000
_cell.length_c   1.000
_cell.angle_alpha   90.00
_cell.angle_beta   90.00
_cell.angle_gamma   90.00
#
_symmetry.space_group_name_H-M   'P 1'
#
loop_
_entity.id
_entity.type
_entity.pdbx_description
1 polymer ?
#
loop_
_entity_poly.entity_id
_entity_poly.type
_entity_poly.pdbx_seq_one_letter_code
_entity_poly.pdbx_strand_id
1 'polypeptide(L)'
;MKIALAQINPTVGDFAGNTRKILEFASRAEKLGVDLVAFPELAVCGYPPADLLEKDAFVAHAGRSVDEIARWTADAGRPAILCGTVMPAASSNGKKVRNVAVLLSGGKVCFEQQKTL
;
A
#
# COMPACT_ATOMS: atom_id res chain seq x y z
N MET A 1 -10.36 19.02 6.13
CA MET A 1 -9.49 18.00 5.52
C MET A 1 -10.05 17.60 4.16
N LYS A 2 -9.20 17.54 3.17
CA LYS A 2 -9.61 17.18 1.81
C LYS A 2 -9.04 15.81 1.48
N ILE A 3 -9.89 14.87 1.08
CA ILE A 3 -9.51 13.48 0.83
C ILE A 3 -9.84 13.12 -0.61
N ALA A 4 -8.91 12.46 -1.31
CA ALA A 4 -9.15 11.88 -2.62
C ALA A 4 -9.31 10.36 -2.48
N LEU A 5 -10.34 9.81 -3.13
CA LEU A 5 -10.53 8.37 -3.21
C LEU A 5 -10.07 7.92 -4.59
N ALA A 6 -9.02 7.12 -4.61
CA ALA A 6 -8.44 6.66 -5.86
C ALA A 6 -9.06 5.32 -6.26
N GLN A 7 -9.48 5.22 -7.51
CA GLN A 7 -9.91 3.95 -8.06
C GLN A 7 -8.88 3.52 -9.10
N ILE A 8 -8.08 2.54 -8.72
CA ILE A 8 -7.09 1.93 -9.62
C ILE A 8 -7.33 0.44 -9.69
N ASN A 9 -6.92 -0.17 -10.78
CA ASN A 9 -6.99 -1.62 -10.95
C ASN A 9 -5.59 -2.20 -10.76
N PRO A 10 -5.29 -2.74 -9.58
CA PRO A 10 -3.99 -3.38 -9.39
C PRO A 10 -3.92 -4.71 -10.13
N THR A 11 -2.73 -5.06 -10.61
CA THR A 11 -2.47 -6.34 -11.25
C THR A 11 -1.72 -7.23 -10.29
N VAL A 12 -2.18 -8.48 -10.12
CA VAL A 12 -1.56 -9.42 -9.17
C VAL A 12 -0.08 -9.59 -9.49
N GLY A 13 0.77 -9.34 -8.49
CA GLY A 13 2.20 -9.53 -8.60
C GLY A 13 2.96 -8.49 -9.42
N ASP A 14 2.27 -7.54 -10.04
CA ASP A 14 2.93 -6.46 -10.78
C ASP A 14 3.25 -5.30 -9.83
N PHE A 15 4.20 -5.52 -8.95
CA PHE A 15 4.55 -4.54 -7.92
C PHE A 15 4.99 -3.21 -8.51
N ALA A 16 5.84 -3.24 -9.53
CA ALA A 16 6.30 -2.01 -10.18
C ALA A 16 5.15 -1.25 -10.83
N GLY A 17 4.27 -1.94 -11.55
CA GLY A 17 3.12 -1.32 -12.19
C GLY A 17 2.12 -0.78 -11.20
N ASN A 18 1.84 -1.53 -10.12
CA ASN A 18 0.92 -1.09 -9.08
C ASN A 18 1.47 0.13 -8.34
N THR A 19 2.75 0.12 -8.00
CA THR A 19 3.40 1.27 -7.36
C THR A 19 3.33 2.51 -8.25
N ARG A 20 3.59 2.34 -9.55
CA ARG A 20 3.51 3.45 -10.49
C ARG A 20 2.10 4.04 -10.54
N LYS A 21 1.06 3.20 -10.58
CA LYS A 21 -0.34 3.67 -10.57
C LYS A 21 -0.65 4.46 -9.31
N ILE A 22 -0.21 3.95 -8.16
CA ILE A 22 -0.41 4.62 -6.87
C ILE A 22 0.25 6.00 -6.88
N LEU A 23 1.51 6.06 -7.28
CA LEU A 23 2.26 7.32 -7.24
C LEU A 23 1.79 8.33 -8.30
N GLU A 24 1.38 7.86 -9.47
CA GLU A 24 0.79 8.75 -10.48
C GLU A 24 -0.49 9.39 -9.98
N PHE A 25 -1.37 8.60 -9.36
CA PHE A 25 -2.60 9.14 -8.81
C PHE A 25 -2.32 10.11 -7.65
N ALA A 26 -1.41 9.73 -6.76
CA ALA A 26 -1.03 10.58 -5.64
C ALA A 26 -0.44 11.91 -6.10
N SER A 27 0.35 11.90 -7.17
CA SER A 27 0.92 13.13 -7.74
C SER A 27 -0.18 14.04 -8.30
N ARG A 28 -1.19 13.48 -8.94
CA ARG A 28 -2.34 14.27 -9.41
C ARG A 28 -3.13 14.86 -8.24
N ALA A 29 -3.34 14.05 -7.20
CA ALA A 29 -4.06 14.49 -6.02
C ALA A 29 -3.31 15.61 -5.28
N GLU A 30 -2.00 15.54 -5.25
CA GLU A 30 -1.16 16.58 -4.66
C GLU A 30 -1.47 17.94 -5.29
N LYS A 31 -1.63 17.98 -6.61
CA LYS A 31 -1.93 19.22 -7.34
C LYS A 31 -3.31 19.78 -6.97
N LEU A 32 -4.19 18.95 -6.47
CA LEU A 32 -5.53 19.36 -6.03
C LEU A 32 -5.55 19.79 -4.57
N GLY A 33 -4.42 19.75 -3.88
CA GLY A 33 -4.30 20.19 -2.50
C GLY A 33 -4.94 19.25 -1.48
N VAL A 34 -5.03 17.96 -1.79
CA VAL A 34 -5.61 17.00 -0.83
C VAL A 34 -4.64 16.69 0.29
N ASP A 35 -5.18 16.30 1.44
CA ASP A 35 -4.40 15.92 2.61
C ASP A 35 -4.13 14.42 2.67
N LEU A 36 -5.01 13.63 2.08
CA LEU A 36 -4.95 12.17 2.13
C LEU A 36 -5.48 11.59 0.83
N VAL A 37 -4.79 10.58 0.31
CA VAL A 37 -5.28 9.78 -0.81
C VAL A 37 -5.49 8.35 -0.34
N ALA A 38 -6.72 7.84 -0.50
CA ALA A 38 -7.07 6.48 -0.12
C ALA A 38 -7.19 5.60 -1.36
N PHE A 39 -6.52 4.46 -1.35
CA PHE A 39 -6.47 3.48 -2.43
C PHE A 39 -7.27 2.23 -2.05
N PRO A 40 -7.63 1.40 -3.05
CA PRO A 40 -8.37 0.17 -2.77
C PRO A 40 -7.59 -0.83 -1.93
N GLU A 41 -8.32 -1.78 -1.37
CA GLU A 41 -7.74 -2.92 -0.68
C GLU A 41 -6.73 -3.63 -1.59
N LEU A 42 -5.59 -4.03 -1.02
CA LEU A 42 -4.52 -4.74 -1.73
C LEU A 42 -4.02 -4.03 -3.00
N ALA A 43 -4.04 -2.70 -2.99
CA ALA A 43 -3.60 -1.91 -4.15
C ALA A 43 -2.13 -2.15 -4.51
N VAL A 44 -1.30 -2.50 -3.52
CA VAL A 44 0.14 -2.71 -3.73
C VAL A 44 0.42 -3.99 -4.52
N CYS A 45 -0.30 -5.06 -4.23
CA CYS A 45 0.01 -6.39 -4.79
C CYS A 45 -1.10 -7.02 -5.63
N GLY A 46 -2.30 -6.45 -5.63
CA GLY A 46 -3.48 -7.09 -6.18
C GLY A 46 -4.00 -8.19 -5.27
N TYR A 47 -5.05 -8.90 -5.67
CA TYR A 47 -5.62 -10.01 -4.91
C TYR A 47 -4.92 -11.30 -5.27
N PRO A 48 -3.88 -11.72 -4.54
CA PRO A 48 -3.10 -12.88 -4.94
C PRO A 48 -3.83 -14.19 -4.61
N PRO A 49 -3.63 -15.22 -5.45
CA PRO A 49 -4.03 -16.57 -5.06
C PRO A 49 -3.31 -17.00 -3.79
N ALA A 50 -3.92 -17.93 -3.03
CA ALA A 50 -3.39 -18.37 -1.76
C ALA A 50 -1.95 -18.89 -1.86
N ASP A 51 -1.61 -19.59 -2.95
CA ASP A 51 -0.26 -20.13 -3.14
C ASP A 51 0.81 -19.06 -3.31
N LEU A 52 0.48 -17.89 -3.87
CA LEU A 52 1.42 -16.77 -3.92
C LEU A 52 1.65 -16.17 -2.55
N LEU A 53 0.64 -16.15 -1.69
CA LEU A 53 0.77 -15.63 -0.32
C LEU A 53 1.73 -16.46 0.52
N GLU A 54 1.94 -17.72 0.17
CA GLU A 54 2.87 -18.59 0.89
C GLU A 54 4.33 -18.33 0.53
N LYS A 55 4.57 -17.53 -0.51
CA LYS A 55 5.95 -17.26 -0.97
C LYS A 55 6.51 -16.04 -0.25
N ASP A 56 7.58 -16.27 0.50
CA ASP A 56 8.28 -15.20 1.23
C ASP A 56 8.73 -14.09 0.28
N ALA A 57 9.15 -14.44 -0.94
CA ALA A 57 9.57 -13.45 -1.93
C ALA A 57 8.45 -12.49 -2.33
N PHE A 58 7.20 -12.98 -2.42
CA PHE A 58 6.05 -12.14 -2.74
C PHE A 58 5.81 -11.11 -1.62
N VAL A 59 5.80 -11.58 -0.39
CA VAL A 59 5.57 -10.72 0.78
C VAL A 59 6.70 -9.71 0.95
N ALA A 60 7.95 -10.15 0.74
CA ALA A 60 9.10 -9.25 0.82
C ALA A 60 9.05 -8.17 -0.27
N HIS A 61 8.62 -8.50 -1.47
CA HIS A 61 8.48 -7.54 -2.54
C HIS A 61 7.39 -6.50 -2.22
N ALA A 62 6.28 -6.96 -1.66
CA ALA A 62 5.22 -6.04 -1.20
C ALA A 62 5.78 -5.04 -0.20
N GLY A 63 6.61 -5.50 0.74
CA GLY A 63 7.26 -4.63 1.73
C GLY A 63 8.15 -3.56 1.09
N ARG A 64 8.93 -3.96 0.09
CA ARG A 64 9.80 -3.01 -0.64
C ARG A 64 8.96 -1.96 -1.38
N SER A 65 7.84 -2.37 -1.97
CA SER A 65 6.94 -1.43 -2.64
C SER A 65 6.33 -0.43 -1.67
N VAL A 66 5.92 -0.89 -0.49
CA VAL A 66 5.42 0.00 0.56
C VAL A 66 6.49 1.01 0.96
N ASP A 67 7.74 0.57 1.11
CA ASP A 67 8.84 1.48 1.46
C ASP A 67 9.06 2.54 0.38
N GLU A 68 8.96 2.17 -0.88
CA GLU A 68 9.09 3.10 -1.99
C GLU A 68 7.96 4.15 -1.97
N ILE A 69 6.73 3.71 -1.76
CA ILE A 69 5.58 4.60 -1.67
C ILE A 69 5.73 5.54 -0.46
N ALA A 70 6.17 5.00 0.68
CA ALA A 70 6.40 5.79 1.88
C ALA A 70 7.45 6.89 1.61
N ARG A 71 8.54 6.57 0.94
CA ARG A 71 9.57 7.56 0.62
C ARG A 71 9.03 8.72 -0.21
N TRP A 72 8.09 8.45 -1.11
CA TRP A 72 7.46 9.52 -1.87
C TRP A 72 6.75 10.53 -0.96
N THR A 73 6.17 10.07 0.15
CA THR A 73 5.46 10.96 1.09
C THR A 73 6.38 11.83 1.93
N ALA A 74 7.70 11.64 1.83
CA ALA A 74 8.65 12.38 2.66
C ALA A 74 8.74 13.86 2.30
N ASP A 75 8.47 14.24 1.05
CA ASP A 75 8.59 15.61 0.61
C ASP A 75 7.47 16.48 1.18
N ALA A 76 7.83 17.71 1.56
CA ALA A 76 6.86 18.64 2.14
C ALA A 76 5.71 18.91 1.18
N GLY A 77 4.51 18.99 1.72
CA GLY A 77 3.30 19.30 0.93
C GLY A 77 2.67 18.11 0.25
N ARG A 78 3.27 16.95 0.29
CA ARG A 78 2.67 15.75 -0.29
C ARG A 78 1.61 15.17 0.63
N PRO A 79 0.51 14.67 0.06
CA PRO A 79 -0.55 14.05 0.86
C PRO A 79 -0.08 12.75 1.51
N ALA A 80 -0.73 12.37 2.60
CA ALA A 80 -0.58 11.03 3.15
C ALA A 80 -1.24 10.03 2.20
N ILE A 81 -0.78 8.78 2.23
CA ILE A 81 -1.33 7.70 1.41
C ILE A 81 -1.83 6.58 2.33
N LEU A 82 -3.09 6.19 2.09
CA LEU A 82 -3.68 5.01 2.73
C LEU A 82 -3.82 3.94 1.65
N CYS A 83 -3.16 2.81 1.81
CA CYS A 83 -3.24 1.73 0.83
C CYS A 83 -3.19 0.36 1.50
N GLY A 84 -3.69 -0.64 0.78
CA GLY A 84 -3.71 -2.01 1.26
C GLY A 84 -2.54 -2.83 0.72
N THR A 85 -2.02 -3.72 1.55
CA THR A 85 -0.91 -4.61 1.19
C THR A 85 -0.98 -5.89 2.02
N VAL A 86 -0.02 -6.77 1.80
CA VAL A 86 0.18 -7.95 2.63
C VAL A 86 1.46 -7.77 3.43
N MET A 87 1.44 -8.26 4.67
CA MET A 87 2.59 -8.20 5.57
C MET A 87 2.77 -9.54 6.26
N PRO A 88 3.98 -9.85 6.75
CA PRO A 88 4.16 -11.08 7.53
C PRO A 88 3.28 -11.06 8.77
N ALA A 89 2.75 -12.24 9.15
CA ALA A 89 1.99 -12.37 10.39
C ALA A 89 2.93 -12.23 11.57
N ALA A 90 2.43 -11.58 12.63
CA ALA A 90 3.22 -11.34 13.84
C ALA A 90 3.39 -12.62 14.67
N SER A 91 2.54 -13.64 14.49
CA SER A 91 2.59 -14.86 15.25
C SER A 91 2.97 -16.05 14.35
N SER A 92 3.62 -17.06 14.96
CA SER A 92 4.06 -18.27 14.27
C SER A 92 2.93 -19.31 14.07
N ASN A 93 1.68 -18.94 14.31
CA ASN A 93 0.57 -19.89 14.33
C ASN A 93 -0.05 -20.13 12.96
N GLY A 94 0.73 -20.65 12.02
CA GLY A 94 0.21 -21.18 10.77
C GLY A 94 -0.24 -20.22 9.70
N LYS A 95 -0.71 -19.01 10.02
CA LYS A 95 -0.95 -17.97 9.04
C LYS A 95 0.30 -17.12 8.90
N LYS A 96 0.94 -17.21 7.73
CA LYS A 96 2.19 -16.52 7.47
C LYS A 96 2.02 -15.08 7.00
N VAL A 97 0.81 -14.69 6.62
CA VAL A 97 0.54 -13.42 5.95
C VAL A 97 -0.77 -12.82 6.47
N ARG A 98 -0.78 -11.52 6.62
CA ARG A 98 -1.99 -10.78 6.98
C ARG A 98 -2.27 -9.68 5.96
N ASN A 99 -3.53 -9.38 5.75
CA ASN A 99 -4.01 -8.30 4.91
C ASN A 99 -4.09 -7.03 5.77
N VAL A 100 -3.42 -5.97 5.35
CA VAL A 100 -3.21 -4.78 6.19
C VAL A 100 -3.47 -3.52 5.40
N ALA A 101 -4.14 -2.55 6.01
CA ALA A 101 -4.16 -1.19 5.52
C ALA A 101 -3.02 -0.42 6.19
N VAL A 102 -2.24 0.30 5.41
CA VAL A 102 -1.12 1.10 5.93
C VAL A 102 -1.33 2.57 5.62
N LEU A 103 -1.02 3.42 6.59
CA LEU A 103 -1.03 4.87 6.42
C LEU A 103 0.42 5.35 6.33
N LEU A 104 0.76 5.98 5.22
CA LEU A 104 2.10 6.43 4.91
C LEU A 104 2.13 7.95 4.90
N SER A 105 3.03 8.54 5.66
CA SER A 105 3.19 9.98 5.74
C SER A 105 4.58 10.33 6.26
N GLY A 106 5.15 11.43 5.80
CA GLY A 106 6.45 11.87 6.27
C GLY A 106 7.58 10.89 6.00
N GLY A 107 7.44 10.06 4.98
CA GLY A 107 8.46 9.11 4.56
C GLY A 107 8.42 7.77 5.29
N LYS A 108 7.39 7.49 6.06
CA LYS A 108 7.33 6.27 6.87
C LYS A 108 5.91 5.74 7.03
N VAL A 109 5.81 4.50 7.50
CA VAL A 109 4.54 3.90 7.89
C VAL A 109 4.16 4.47 9.26
N CYS A 110 3.08 5.25 9.30
CA CYS A 110 2.60 5.89 10.52
C CYS A 110 1.63 5.02 11.29
N PHE A 111 0.89 4.17 10.60
CA PHE A 111 -0.14 3.35 11.20
C PHE A 111 -0.42 2.15 10.30
N GLU A 112 -0.73 1.03 10.91
CA GLU A 112 -1.18 -0.16 10.17
C GLU A 112 -2.36 -0.79 10.90
N GLN A 113 -3.32 -1.27 10.12
CA GLN A 113 -4.51 -1.92 10.64
C GLN A 113 -4.72 -3.24 9.92
N GLN A 114 -4.68 -4.31 10.66
CA GLN A 114 -4.98 -5.62 10.12
C GLN A 114 -6.48 -5.70 9.83
N LYS A 115 -6.81 -6.22 8.67
CA LYS A 115 -8.20 -6.44 8.32
C LYS A 115 -8.70 -7.71 9.01
N THR A 116 -9.80 -7.58 9.73
CA THR A 116 -10.47 -8.70 10.38
C THR A 116 -11.69 -9.08 9.56
N LEU A 117 -11.81 -10.34 9.22
CA LEU A 117 -12.96 -10.84 8.48
C LEU A 117 -13.94 -11.49 9.44
#